data_2324b4aa170ff592843937858d096b79
#
_entry.id   2324b4aa170ff592843937858d096b79
#
_cell.length_a   1.000
_cell.length_b   1.000
_cell.length_c   1.000
_cell.angle_alpha   90.00
_cell.angle_beta   90.00
_cell.angle_gamma   90.00
#
_symmetry.space_group_name_H-M   'P 1'
#
loop_
_entity.id
_entity.type
_entity.pdbx_description
1 polymer ?
#
loop_
_entity_poly.entity_id
_entity_poly.type
_entity_poly.pdbx_seq_one_letter_code
_entity_poly.pdbx_strand_id
1 'polypeptide(L)'
;MNINEKNKIENCRTEPKLKLINMDSVEVEQIEWLLYPFIPYGKVTIIQGDPGEGKTTMVLQVIAKLTRGEPIFPVTDTTMKTKEKRSDEVDSGNDGLDGEDNMQEQSSMSPVNVIYQTAEDGLGDTIKPRLLAAGADCSKVLVIDDSDQPLTMADVRLEEAIVQTKAKMVV
;
A
#
# COMPACT_ATOMS: atom_id res chain seq x y z
N MET A 1 -47.40 -35.08 15.79
CA MET A 1 -46.44 -34.24 15.07
C MET A 1 -46.35 -32.90 15.80
N ASN A 2 -45.26 -32.72 16.52
CA ASN A 2 -45.07 -31.61 17.47
C ASN A 2 -44.66 -30.30 16.73
N ILE A 3 -45.47 -29.26 16.96
CA ILE A 3 -45.32 -27.89 16.36
C ILE A 3 -44.31 -27.06 17.15
N ASN A 4 -43.41 -27.65 17.94
CA ASN A 4 -42.55 -26.91 18.90
C ASN A 4 -41.05 -26.81 18.55
N GLU A 5 -40.64 -27.09 17.33
CA GLU A 5 -39.22 -26.98 16.94
C GLU A 5 -38.86 -25.79 16.01
N LYS A 6 -39.79 -24.87 15.76
CA LYS A 6 -39.59 -23.74 14.84
C LYS A 6 -39.17 -22.40 15.47
N ASN A 7 -38.94 -22.31 16.77
CA ASN A 7 -38.65 -21.01 17.41
C ASN A 7 -37.38 -21.03 18.26
N LYS A 8 -36.26 -21.53 17.72
CA LYS A 8 -34.96 -21.38 18.38
C LYS A 8 -33.84 -20.95 17.43
N ILE A 9 -34.13 -19.96 16.62
CA ILE A 9 -33.08 -19.07 16.05
C ILE A 9 -33.26 -17.75 16.78
N GLU A 10 -32.97 -17.74 18.07
CA GLU A 10 -32.80 -16.51 18.84
C GLU A 10 -31.56 -15.77 18.26
N ASN A 11 -31.89 -14.75 17.54
CA ASN A 11 -31.08 -13.64 17.11
C ASN A 11 -30.25 -13.12 18.31
N CYS A 12 -29.05 -13.67 18.52
CA CYS A 12 -28.09 -13.11 19.47
C CYS A 12 -27.46 -11.85 18.83
N ARG A 13 -28.29 -10.85 18.56
CA ARG A 13 -27.83 -9.49 18.35
C ARG A 13 -27.42 -8.95 19.70
N THR A 14 -26.18 -9.15 20.09
CA THR A 14 -25.60 -8.41 21.20
C THR A 14 -25.69 -6.92 20.85
N GLU A 15 -26.47 -6.18 21.59
CA GLU A 15 -26.56 -4.73 21.42
C GLU A 15 -25.14 -4.14 21.54
N PRO A 16 -24.75 -3.23 20.63
CA PRO A 16 -23.44 -2.61 20.69
C PRO A 16 -23.31 -1.81 21.99
N LYS A 17 -22.32 -2.14 22.81
CA LYS A 17 -22.02 -1.41 24.03
C LYS A 17 -21.16 -0.19 23.73
N LEU A 18 -21.53 0.96 24.25
CA LEU A 18 -20.69 2.16 24.17
C LEU A 18 -19.35 1.89 24.86
N LYS A 19 -18.24 2.08 24.12
CA LYS A 19 -16.88 2.01 24.63
C LYS A 19 -16.19 3.34 24.31
N LEU A 20 -15.80 4.07 25.33
CA LEU A 20 -15.02 5.30 25.18
C LEU A 20 -13.55 5.01 25.45
N ILE A 21 -12.67 5.57 24.63
CA ILE A 21 -11.22 5.49 24.78
C ILE A 21 -10.72 6.92 25.01
N ASN A 22 -9.97 7.13 26.08
CA ASN A 22 -9.30 8.39 26.31
C ASN A 22 -8.03 8.46 25.42
N MET A 23 -7.89 9.50 24.61
CA MET A 23 -6.74 9.64 23.71
C MET A 23 -5.40 9.76 24.44
N ASP A 24 -5.39 10.23 25.69
CA ASP A 24 -4.19 10.25 26.52
C ASP A 24 -3.63 8.84 26.84
N SER A 25 -4.48 7.82 26.79
CA SER A 25 -4.08 6.41 26.99
C SER A 25 -3.68 5.68 25.69
N VAL A 26 -3.73 6.35 24.53
CA VAL A 26 -3.39 5.78 23.25
C VAL A 26 -1.91 6.03 22.96
N GLU A 27 -1.15 4.96 22.79
CA GLU A 27 0.26 5.05 22.39
C GLU A 27 0.39 5.47 20.93
N VAL A 28 1.40 6.30 20.64
CA VAL A 28 1.70 6.74 19.28
C VAL A 28 2.43 5.61 18.55
N GLU A 29 1.84 5.15 17.44
CA GLU A 29 2.45 4.15 16.58
C GLU A 29 3.16 4.80 15.39
N GLN A 30 4.35 4.31 15.05
CA GLN A 30 5.04 4.74 13.84
C GLN A 30 4.42 4.05 12.62
N ILE A 31 4.20 4.84 11.56
CA ILE A 31 3.68 4.33 10.30
C ILE A 31 4.85 3.84 9.44
N GLU A 32 4.80 2.57 9.03
CA GLU A 32 5.70 2.02 8.02
C GLU A 32 5.16 2.31 6.62
N TRP A 33 6.06 2.62 5.68
CA TRP A 33 5.69 3.06 4.32
C TRP A 33 6.24 2.10 3.27
N LEU A 34 5.39 1.70 2.33
CA LEU A 34 5.83 1.10 1.07
C LEU A 34 6.42 2.19 0.16
N LEU A 35 5.81 3.36 0.15
CA LEU A 35 6.24 4.54 -0.60
C LEU A 35 5.90 5.81 0.20
N TYR A 36 6.90 6.39 0.85
CA TYR A 36 6.72 7.63 1.61
C TYR A 36 6.54 8.84 0.67
N PRO A 37 5.62 9.76 0.95
CA PRO A 37 4.57 9.74 1.98
C PRO A 37 3.20 9.26 1.43
N PHE A 38 3.17 8.45 0.39
CA PHE A 38 1.97 8.18 -0.40
C PHE A 38 1.29 6.84 -0.10
N ILE A 39 2.07 5.77 0.14
CA ILE A 39 1.53 4.41 0.31
C ILE A 39 2.03 3.82 1.62
N PRO A 40 1.26 3.93 2.71
CA PRO A 40 1.59 3.28 3.99
C PRO A 40 1.25 1.79 3.96
N TYR A 41 1.98 0.98 4.72
CA TYR A 41 1.60 -0.41 4.95
C TYR A 41 0.33 -0.52 5.79
N GLY A 42 -0.46 -1.56 5.53
CA GLY A 42 -1.68 -1.86 6.29
C GLY A 42 -2.80 -0.84 6.13
N LYS A 43 -2.74 0.03 5.12
CA LYS A 43 -3.76 1.03 4.81
C LYS A 43 -4.19 0.92 3.35
N VAL A 44 -5.38 1.46 3.06
CA VAL A 44 -5.89 1.60 1.69
C VAL A 44 -5.47 2.96 1.14
N THR A 45 -4.86 2.95 -0.05
CA THR A 45 -4.54 4.17 -0.80
C THR A 45 -5.42 4.23 -2.05
N ILE A 46 -6.06 5.36 -2.31
CA ILE A 46 -6.90 5.57 -3.49
C ILE A 46 -6.18 6.50 -4.46
N ILE A 47 -6.04 6.05 -5.71
CA ILE A 47 -5.50 6.84 -6.82
C ILE A 47 -6.67 7.25 -7.70
N GLN A 48 -6.93 8.55 -7.79
CA GLN A 48 -8.04 9.12 -8.54
C GLN A 48 -7.54 10.11 -9.59
N GLY A 49 -8.29 10.25 -10.68
CA GLY A 49 -8.05 11.18 -11.79
C GLY A 49 -8.92 10.81 -12.99
N ASP A 50 -8.92 11.65 -14.01
CA ASP A 50 -9.75 11.46 -15.21
C ASP A 50 -9.25 10.28 -16.08
N PRO A 51 -10.12 9.70 -16.94
CA PRO A 51 -9.71 8.70 -17.91
C PRO A 51 -8.56 9.21 -18.80
N GLY A 52 -7.55 8.36 -19.02
CA GLY A 52 -6.40 8.71 -19.86
C GLY A 52 -5.25 9.45 -19.15
N GLU A 53 -5.37 9.84 -17.90
CA GLU A 53 -4.30 10.53 -17.13
C GLU A 53 -3.13 9.63 -16.70
N GLY A 54 -3.12 8.38 -17.11
CA GLY A 54 -1.99 7.48 -16.88
C GLY A 54 -1.97 6.80 -15.52
N LYS A 55 -3.07 6.75 -14.76
CA LYS A 55 -3.15 6.07 -13.46
C LYS A 55 -2.64 4.63 -13.50
N THR A 56 -3.16 3.84 -14.43
CA THR A 56 -2.72 2.45 -14.64
C THR A 56 -1.24 2.38 -14.98
N THR A 57 -0.76 3.26 -15.87
CA THR A 57 0.66 3.30 -16.25
C THR A 57 1.54 3.60 -15.05
N MET A 58 1.18 4.55 -14.20
CA MET A 58 1.91 4.87 -12.97
C MET A 58 1.96 3.67 -12.03
N VAL A 59 0.83 3.01 -11.79
CA VAL A 59 0.75 1.82 -10.92
C VAL A 59 1.62 0.68 -11.47
N LEU A 60 1.58 0.41 -12.78
CA LEU A 60 2.40 -0.62 -13.40
C LEU A 60 3.92 -0.30 -13.32
N GLN A 61 4.31 0.97 -13.37
CA GLN A 61 5.69 1.39 -13.13
C GLN A 61 6.13 1.15 -11.68
N VAL A 62 5.25 1.43 -10.70
CA VAL A 62 5.50 1.11 -9.29
C VAL A 62 5.68 -0.40 -9.12
N ILE A 63 4.78 -1.21 -9.67
CA ILE A 63 4.87 -2.67 -9.65
C ILE A 63 6.18 -3.16 -10.25
N ALA A 64 6.57 -2.61 -11.41
CA ALA A 64 7.81 -2.99 -12.08
C ALA A 64 9.03 -2.77 -11.19
N LYS A 65 9.10 -1.66 -10.50
CA LYS A 65 10.19 -1.36 -9.56
C LYS A 65 10.16 -2.25 -8.32
N LEU A 66 9.00 -2.43 -7.71
CA LEU A 66 8.80 -3.31 -6.54
C LEU A 66 9.22 -4.77 -6.84
N THR A 67 8.82 -5.29 -7.99
CA THR A 67 9.14 -6.68 -8.39
C THR A 67 10.62 -6.89 -8.65
N ARG A 68 11.40 -5.83 -8.93
CA ARG A 68 12.86 -5.87 -9.10
C ARG A 68 13.63 -5.44 -7.84
N GLY A 69 12.94 -4.94 -6.83
CA GLY A 69 13.59 -4.39 -5.63
C GLY A 69 14.29 -3.06 -5.89
N GLU A 70 13.85 -2.32 -6.90
CA GLU A 70 14.36 -1.00 -7.22
C GLU A 70 13.64 0.10 -6.45
N PRO A 71 14.32 1.21 -6.10
CA PRO A 71 13.68 2.36 -5.48
C PRO A 71 12.63 2.94 -6.45
N ILE A 72 11.44 3.26 -5.93
CA ILE A 72 10.33 3.78 -6.74
C ILE A 72 10.68 5.16 -7.28
N PHE A 73 11.29 6.02 -6.45
CA PHE A 73 11.85 7.29 -6.90
C PHE A 73 13.37 7.19 -7.04
N PRO A 74 13.95 7.83 -8.05
CA PRO A 74 15.42 7.91 -8.12
C PRO A 74 15.92 8.67 -6.89
N VAL A 75 16.89 8.10 -6.19
CA VAL A 75 17.65 8.81 -5.17
C VAL A 75 18.47 9.86 -5.93
N THR A 76 17.98 11.10 -5.95
CA THR A 76 18.77 12.20 -6.50
C THR A 76 19.88 12.52 -5.51
N ASP A 77 21.16 12.42 -5.94
CA ASP A 77 22.38 12.79 -5.21
C ASP A 77 22.43 14.29 -4.81
N THR A 78 21.29 14.94 -4.65
CA THR A 78 21.21 16.38 -4.36
C THR A 78 21.62 16.71 -2.92
N THR A 79 21.79 15.72 -2.04
CA THR A 79 22.21 15.93 -0.64
C THR A 79 23.73 16.00 -0.44
N MET A 80 24.56 15.84 -1.49
CA MET A 80 26.02 15.82 -1.35
C MET A 80 26.73 17.17 -1.55
N LYS A 81 26.01 18.30 -1.79
CA LYS A 81 26.67 19.59 -2.11
C LYS A 81 26.28 20.79 -1.26
N THR A 82 25.83 20.62 -0.05
CA THR A 82 25.59 21.77 0.86
C THR A 82 26.46 21.73 2.12
N LYS A 83 27.68 21.15 2.04
CA LYS A 83 28.72 21.33 3.05
C LYS A 83 29.91 22.06 2.47
N GLU A 84 29.72 23.21 1.82
CA GLU A 84 30.80 24.17 1.62
C GLU A 84 30.38 25.55 2.11
N LYS A 85 31.01 25.91 3.23
CA LYS A 85 31.34 27.26 3.72
C LYS A 85 30.22 28.28 3.84
N ARG A 86 29.74 28.45 5.05
CA ARG A 86 29.60 29.79 5.63
C ARG A 86 30.34 29.85 6.94
N SER A 87 31.52 30.47 6.89
CA SER A 87 32.16 31.09 8.01
C SER A 87 31.44 32.42 8.26
N ASP A 88 31.26 32.70 9.54
CA ASP A 88 31.12 33.98 10.17
C ASP A 88 29.70 34.59 10.33
N GLU A 89 29.47 34.80 11.61
CA GLU A 89 28.69 35.77 12.37
C GLU A 89 27.27 35.41 12.85
N VAL A 90 27.28 35.14 14.13
CA VAL A 90 26.45 35.56 15.29
C VAL A 90 25.12 36.26 14.97
N ASP A 91 23.98 35.73 15.37
CA ASP A 91 23.15 36.26 16.43
C ASP A 91 22.01 35.29 16.83
N SER A 92 21.63 35.48 18.08
CA SER A 92 20.70 34.70 18.89
C SER A 92 19.25 34.71 18.37
N GLY A 93 18.56 33.57 18.41
CA GLY A 93 17.11 33.52 18.21
C GLY A 93 16.63 32.05 18.29
N ASN A 94 16.34 31.63 19.50
CA ASN A 94 15.74 30.35 19.84
C ASN A 94 14.28 30.32 19.35
N ASP A 95 13.95 29.44 18.41
CA ASP A 95 12.62 28.83 18.31
C ASP A 95 12.78 27.45 17.65
N GLY A 96 12.76 26.43 18.51
CA GLY A 96 12.86 25.03 18.13
C GLY A 96 11.57 24.57 17.45
N LEU A 97 11.71 24.23 16.20
CA LEU A 97 10.91 23.23 15.50
C LEU A 97 11.88 22.37 14.69
N ASP A 98 12.64 21.54 15.41
CA ASP A 98 13.40 20.46 14.80
C ASP A 98 12.41 19.41 14.29
N GLY A 99 11.81 19.70 13.15
CA GLY A 99 11.26 18.69 12.28
C GLY A 99 12.45 17.93 11.70
N GLU A 100 12.92 16.89 12.38
CA GLU A 100 13.79 15.89 11.75
C GLU A 100 13.04 15.35 10.56
N ASP A 101 13.36 15.82 9.36
CA ASP A 101 12.98 15.21 8.09
C ASP A 101 13.56 13.80 8.07
N ASN A 102 12.79 12.87 8.59
CA ASN A 102 13.02 11.43 8.51
C ASN A 102 12.75 11.01 7.04
N MET A 103 13.56 11.54 6.11
CA MET A 103 13.68 10.97 4.78
C MET A 103 14.34 9.60 4.95
N GLN A 104 13.51 8.58 5.19
CA GLN A 104 13.96 7.20 5.08
C GLN A 104 14.62 7.04 3.71
N GLU A 105 15.93 6.88 3.72
CA GLU A 105 16.68 6.42 2.56
C GLU A 105 15.97 5.16 2.04
N GLN A 106 15.33 5.26 0.88
CA GLN A 106 14.84 4.09 0.17
C GLN A 106 16.07 3.34 -0.38
N SER A 107 16.77 2.66 0.53
CA SER A 107 17.78 1.67 0.17
C SER A 107 17.11 0.62 -0.72
N SER A 108 17.86 -0.01 -1.63
CA SER A 108 17.39 -1.08 -2.50
C SER A 108 16.57 -2.08 -1.68
N MET A 109 15.30 -2.19 -1.99
CA MET A 109 14.38 -3.13 -1.33
C MET A 109 14.61 -4.53 -1.95
N SER A 110 14.39 -5.57 -1.17
CA SER A 110 14.31 -6.92 -1.76
C SER A 110 13.11 -6.99 -2.71
N PRO A 111 13.23 -7.67 -3.88
CA PRO A 111 12.11 -7.90 -4.78
C PRO A 111 10.91 -8.50 -4.06
N VAL A 112 9.70 -7.96 -4.27
CA VAL A 112 8.49 -8.37 -3.58
C VAL A 112 7.41 -8.85 -4.54
N ASN A 113 6.51 -9.70 -4.04
CA ASN A 113 5.34 -10.13 -4.78
C ASN A 113 4.23 -9.07 -4.69
N VAL A 114 3.49 -8.93 -5.77
CA VAL A 114 2.35 -8.03 -5.91
C VAL A 114 1.14 -8.81 -6.41
N ILE A 115 -0.03 -8.59 -5.83
CA ILE A 115 -1.30 -9.07 -6.35
C ILE A 115 -1.92 -7.93 -7.15
N TYR A 116 -2.21 -8.17 -8.43
CA TYR A 116 -2.86 -7.21 -9.31
C TYR A 116 -4.23 -7.74 -9.74
N GLN A 117 -5.28 -6.99 -9.42
CA GLN A 117 -6.64 -7.36 -9.77
C GLN A 117 -7.24 -6.31 -10.70
N THR A 118 -7.94 -6.73 -11.73
CA THR A 118 -8.64 -5.86 -12.67
C THR A 118 -9.89 -6.55 -13.19
N ALA A 119 -10.97 -5.79 -13.30
CA ALA A 119 -12.22 -6.24 -13.92
C ALA A 119 -12.40 -5.68 -15.35
N GLU A 120 -11.58 -4.70 -15.74
CA GLU A 120 -11.76 -3.95 -16.99
C GLU A 120 -10.78 -4.38 -18.08
N ASP A 121 -9.52 -4.62 -17.73
CA ASP A 121 -8.43 -4.86 -18.68
C ASP A 121 -8.11 -6.35 -18.80
N GLY A 122 -7.94 -6.85 -20.04
CA GLY A 122 -7.50 -8.21 -20.30
C GLY A 122 -6.07 -8.46 -19.82
N LEU A 123 -5.85 -9.60 -19.14
CA LEU A 123 -4.54 -9.93 -18.57
C LEU A 123 -3.48 -10.18 -19.64
N GLY A 124 -3.87 -10.90 -20.71
CA GLY A 124 -2.92 -11.34 -21.74
C GLY A 124 -2.62 -10.31 -22.82
N ASP A 125 -3.60 -9.52 -23.18
CA ASP A 125 -3.53 -8.57 -24.30
C ASP A 125 -3.22 -7.13 -23.84
N THR A 126 -3.52 -6.80 -22.59
CA THR A 126 -3.36 -5.42 -22.09
C THR A 126 -2.37 -5.34 -20.93
N ILE A 127 -2.61 -6.05 -19.83
CA ILE A 127 -1.81 -5.88 -18.60
C ILE A 127 -0.41 -6.46 -18.72
N LYS A 128 -0.28 -7.72 -19.16
CA LYS A 128 1.01 -8.37 -19.28
C LYS A 128 1.96 -7.65 -20.25
N PRO A 129 1.53 -7.22 -21.46
CA PRO A 129 2.39 -6.42 -22.34
C PRO A 129 2.86 -5.12 -21.70
N ARG A 130 1.98 -4.42 -20.96
CA ARG A 130 2.34 -3.17 -20.27
C ARG A 130 3.31 -3.40 -19.11
N LEU A 131 3.15 -4.49 -18.34
CA LEU A 131 4.10 -4.88 -17.30
C LEU A 131 5.48 -5.18 -17.89
N LEU A 132 5.54 -5.93 -18.99
CA LEU A 132 6.79 -6.22 -19.69
C LEU A 132 7.44 -4.93 -20.23
N ALA A 133 6.65 -4.03 -20.81
CA ALA A 133 7.14 -2.73 -21.30
C ALA A 133 7.67 -1.84 -20.16
N ALA A 134 7.08 -1.94 -18.96
CA ALA A 134 7.56 -1.28 -17.75
C ALA A 134 8.79 -1.98 -17.13
N GLY A 135 9.18 -3.16 -17.64
CA GLY A 135 10.30 -3.96 -17.16
C GLY A 135 10.00 -4.73 -15.88
N ALA A 136 8.74 -5.06 -15.59
CA ALA A 136 8.38 -5.83 -14.41
C ALA A 136 8.88 -7.28 -14.47
N ASP A 137 9.25 -7.83 -13.31
CA ASP A 137 9.38 -9.28 -13.15
C ASP A 137 7.98 -9.88 -12.99
N CYS A 138 7.40 -10.35 -14.11
CA CYS A 138 6.05 -10.92 -14.14
C CYS A 138 5.92 -12.19 -13.30
N SER A 139 7.00 -12.85 -12.89
CA SER A 139 6.93 -14.02 -11.99
C SER A 139 6.50 -13.63 -10.56
N LYS A 140 6.59 -12.37 -10.23
CA LYS A 140 6.21 -11.77 -8.93
C LYS A 140 4.89 -11.01 -8.97
N VAL A 141 4.23 -10.95 -10.14
CA VAL A 141 2.91 -10.37 -10.29
C VAL A 141 1.88 -11.47 -10.37
N LEU A 142 0.99 -11.53 -9.41
CA LEU A 142 0.00 -12.58 -9.23
C LEU A 142 -1.40 -12.00 -9.42
N VAL A 143 -2.31 -12.82 -9.91
CA VAL A 143 -3.73 -12.47 -10.07
C VAL A 143 -4.55 -13.57 -9.42
N ILE A 144 -5.61 -13.19 -8.72
CA ILE A 144 -6.58 -14.15 -8.20
C ILE A 144 -7.58 -14.45 -9.32
N ASP A 145 -7.74 -15.71 -9.69
CA ASP A 145 -8.78 -16.10 -10.64
C ASP A 145 -10.16 -15.96 -9.99
N ASP A 146 -10.94 -15.02 -10.48
CA ASP A 146 -12.29 -14.69 -10.00
C ASP A 146 -13.37 -14.94 -11.06
N SER A 147 -13.05 -15.73 -12.09
CA SER A 147 -13.95 -16.06 -13.20
C SER A 147 -15.22 -16.78 -12.74
N ASP A 148 -15.13 -17.66 -11.74
CA ASP A 148 -16.27 -18.37 -11.19
C ASP A 148 -17.10 -17.51 -10.21
N GLN A 149 -16.43 -16.67 -9.44
CA GLN A 149 -17.05 -15.80 -8.45
C GLN A 149 -16.27 -14.48 -8.33
N PRO A 150 -16.91 -13.35 -8.63
CA PRO A 150 -16.26 -12.03 -8.52
C PRO A 150 -15.65 -11.80 -7.14
N LEU A 151 -14.43 -11.25 -7.12
CA LEU A 151 -13.71 -10.90 -5.90
C LEU A 151 -14.24 -9.60 -5.30
N THR A 152 -14.34 -9.55 -3.97
CA THR A 152 -14.67 -8.34 -3.22
C THR A 152 -13.55 -8.00 -2.24
N MET A 153 -13.51 -6.75 -1.76
CA MET A 153 -12.50 -6.31 -0.76
C MET A 153 -12.58 -7.06 0.57
N ALA A 154 -13.71 -7.71 0.88
CA ALA A 154 -13.92 -8.49 2.10
C ALA A 154 -13.84 -10.00 1.86
N ASP A 155 -13.34 -10.43 0.69
CA ASP A 155 -13.28 -11.82 0.31
C ASP A 155 -12.10 -12.52 1.01
N VAL A 156 -12.35 -13.65 1.63
CA VAL A 156 -11.32 -14.45 2.33
C VAL A 156 -10.19 -14.88 1.39
N ARG A 157 -10.48 -15.12 0.09
CA ARG A 157 -9.48 -15.47 -0.92
C ARG A 157 -8.40 -14.42 -1.06
N LEU A 158 -8.73 -13.14 -0.81
CA LEU A 158 -7.74 -12.04 -0.84
C LEU A 158 -6.75 -12.17 0.31
N GLU A 159 -7.24 -12.43 1.53
CA GLU A 159 -6.40 -12.66 2.70
C GLU A 159 -5.52 -13.91 2.51
N GLU A 160 -6.12 -15.02 2.07
CA GLU A 160 -5.39 -16.25 1.77
C GLU A 160 -4.28 -16.04 0.74
N ALA A 161 -4.57 -15.32 -0.35
CA ALA A 161 -3.59 -15.00 -1.37
C ALA A 161 -2.44 -14.16 -0.84
N ILE A 162 -2.71 -13.13 -0.01
CA ILE A 162 -1.68 -12.31 0.62
C ILE A 162 -0.78 -13.16 1.51
N VAL A 163 -1.36 -13.99 2.36
CA VAL A 163 -0.61 -14.86 3.28
C VAL A 163 0.26 -15.87 2.52
N GLN A 164 -0.33 -16.54 1.53
CA GLN A 164 0.35 -17.56 0.73
C GLN A 164 1.49 -16.99 -0.09
N THR A 165 1.28 -15.85 -0.73
CA THR A 165 2.26 -15.24 -1.65
C THR A 165 3.22 -14.29 -0.95
N LYS A 166 2.91 -13.87 0.29
CA LYS A 166 3.62 -12.81 1.02
C LYS A 166 3.67 -11.49 0.22
N ALA A 167 2.62 -11.22 -0.55
CA ALA A 167 2.52 -10.01 -1.32
C ALA A 167 2.59 -8.77 -0.41
N LYS A 168 3.31 -7.74 -0.86
CA LYS A 168 3.47 -6.47 -0.13
C LYS A 168 2.55 -5.38 -0.65
N MET A 169 1.95 -5.59 -1.80
CA MET A 169 1.00 -4.67 -2.43
C MET A 169 -0.12 -5.47 -3.09
N VAL A 170 -1.34 -4.96 -2.97
CA VAL A 170 -2.53 -5.41 -3.71
C VAL A 170 -3.06 -4.21 -4.46
N VAL A 171 -3.38 -4.40 -5.74
CA VAL A 171 -3.95 -3.40 -6.65
C VAL A 171 -5.27 -3.90 -7.19
#